data_bf6faa4d11cb3e567bf648e96420b366
#
_entry.id   bf6faa4d11cb3e567bf648e96420b366
#
_cell.length_a   1.000
_cell.length_b   1.000
_cell.length_c   1.000
_cell.angle_alpha   90.00
_cell.angle_beta   90.00
_cell.angle_gamma   90.00
#
_symmetry.space_group_name_H-M   'P 1'
#
loop_
_entity.id
_entity.type
_entity.pdbx_description
1 polymer ?
#
loop_
_entity_poly.entity_id
_entity_poly.type
_entity_poly.pdbx_seq_one_letter_code
_entity_poly.pdbx_strand_id
1 'polypeptide(L)'
;MAISSPGIGSGLDVNGIVSKLMAVEQQPVTVLDKKEVSYQAQLTAFGTLQGALSSFQSAVSGLSDVSKFTSLKASTADATVLSASASSIAMPGTYSVVVDKLAQSQKLVAVGQADLTTAIGTGVLTFDFGTISGATVDAFGKYTGASFTSNGSGIKTVTIDATNNSLLGIRDAINKANIGVSATLVNDGSASPYRLALTSTNIG
;
A
#
# COMPACT_ATOMS: atom_id res chain seq x y z
N MET A 1 -68.78 40.56 14.69
CA MET A 1 -68.65 39.61 13.58
C MET A 1 -69.99 39.58 12.85
N ALA A 2 -70.06 40.22 11.66
CA ALA A 2 -71.26 40.19 10.84
C ALA A 2 -71.28 38.85 10.08
N ILE A 3 -72.11 37.92 10.45
CA ILE A 3 -72.40 36.69 9.69
C ILE A 3 -73.30 37.12 8.53
N SER A 4 -72.69 37.42 7.38
CA SER A 4 -73.42 37.57 6.13
C SER A 4 -73.73 36.18 5.60
N SER A 5 -74.95 35.67 5.83
CA SER A 5 -75.45 34.49 5.18
C SER A 5 -76.03 34.86 3.82
N PRO A 6 -75.33 34.66 2.71
CA PRO A 6 -75.85 34.95 1.38
C PRO A 6 -76.99 33.97 1.07
N GLY A 7 -78.19 34.54 0.73
CA GLY A 7 -79.36 33.75 0.36
C GLY A 7 -80.59 33.81 1.31
N ILE A 8 -80.50 34.56 2.43
CA ILE A 8 -81.64 34.73 3.33
C ILE A 8 -82.68 35.74 2.65
N GLY A 9 -83.59 35.18 1.91
CA GLY A 9 -84.63 35.91 1.25
C GLY A 9 -85.06 35.40 -0.14
N SER A 10 -84.21 34.71 -0.82
CA SER A 10 -84.51 34.14 -2.15
C SER A 10 -84.65 32.60 -2.17
N GLY A 11 -84.30 31.89 -1.08
CA GLY A 11 -84.29 30.44 -1.05
C GLY A 11 -83.21 29.78 -1.95
N LEU A 12 -82.28 30.59 -2.48
CA LEU A 12 -81.24 30.13 -3.40
C LEU A 12 -80.02 29.65 -2.63
N ASP A 13 -79.60 28.41 -2.84
CA ASP A 13 -78.38 27.86 -2.29
C ASP A 13 -77.16 28.38 -3.05
N VAL A 14 -76.73 29.61 -2.72
CA VAL A 14 -75.62 30.28 -3.35
C VAL A 14 -74.28 29.52 -3.12
N ASN A 15 -74.14 28.94 -1.96
CA ASN A 15 -72.89 28.19 -1.65
C ASN A 15 -72.80 26.91 -2.47
N GLY A 16 -73.90 26.21 -2.69
CA GLY A 16 -73.96 25.03 -3.54
C GLY A 16 -73.71 25.35 -4.99
N ILE A 17 -74.24 26.49 -5.47
CA ILE A 17 -73.99 26.97 -6.86
C ILE A 17 -72.53 27.35 -7.07
N VAL A 18 -71.95 28.10 -6.14
CA VAL A 18 -70.50 28.49 -6.20
C VAL A 18 -69.63 27.27 -6.15
N SER A 19 -69.91 26.30 -5.28
CA SER A 19 -69.15 25.07 -5.17
C SER A 19 -69.18 24.25 -6.49
N LYS A 20 -70.37 24.14 -7.09
CA LYS A 20 -70.51 23.43 -8.40
C LYS A 20 -69.82 24.16 -9.53
N LEU A 21 -69.85 25.47 -9.59
CA LEU A 21 -69.12 26.28 -10.57
C LEU A 21 -67.58 26.13 -10.38
N MET A 22 -67.13 26.21 -9.13
CA MET A 22 -65.68 26.00 -8.82
C MET A 22 -65.24 24.58 -9.20
N ALA A 23 -66.07 23.57 -9.02
CA ALA A 23 -65.74 22.20 -9.43
C ALA A 23 -65.61 22.04 -10.96
N VAL A 24 -66.44 22.78 -11.71
CA VAL A 24 -66.32 22.81 -13.18
C VAL A 24 -65.04 23.53 -13.66
N GLU A 25 -64.72 24.67 -13.02
CA GLU A 25 -63.50 25.44 -13.32
C GLU A 25 -62.23 24.71 -12.89
N GLN A 26 -62.29 23.81 -11.91
CA GLN A 26 -61.16 22.96 -11.52
C GLN A 26 -60.90 21.78 -12.48
N GLN A 27 -61.84 21.40 -13.35
CA GLN A 27 -61.65 20.28 -14.27
C GLN A 27 -60.44 20.48 -15.22
N PRO A 28 -60.23 21.68 -15.84
CA PRO A 28 -59.06 21.92 -16.66
C PRO A 28 -57.74 21.76 -15.89
N VAL A 29 -57.71 22.23 -14.62
CA VAL A 29 -56.53 22.10 -13.75
C VAL A 29 -56.24 20.64 -13.47
N THR A 30 -57.27 19.86 -13.13
CA THR A 30 -57.10 18.40 -12.92
C THR A 30 -56.59 17.66 -14.16
N VAL A 31 -56.99 18.11 -15.38
CA VAL A 31 -56.47 17.55 -16.64
C VAL A 31 -55.00 17.94 -16.84
N LEU A 32 -54.58 19.13 -16.47
CA LEU A 32 -53.19 19.58 -16.53
C LEU A 32 -52.33 18.79 -15.53
N ASP A 33 -52.78 18.64 -14.30
CA ASP A 33 -52.11 17.84 -13.28
C ASP A 33 -51.88 16.39 -13.74
N LYS A 34 -52.89 15.78 -14.36
CA LYS A 34 -52.76 14.43 -14.94
C LYS A 34 -51.71 14.34 -16.06
N LYS A 35 -51.68 15.40 -16.90
CA LYS A 35 -50.64 15.49 -17.95
C LYS A 35 -49.26 15.67 -17.38
N GLU A 36 -49.11 16.51 -16.35
CA GLU A 36 -47.86 16.73 -15.65
C GLU A 36 -47.33 15.40 -15.06
N VAL A 37 -48.17 14.67 -14.31
CA VAL A 37 -47.84 13.35 -13.76
C VAL A 37 -47.44 12.37 -14.85
N SER A 38 -48.14 12.37 -16.01
CA SER A 38 -47.81 11.50 -17.14
C SER A 38 -46.46 11.87 -17.75
N TYR A 39 -46.15 13.14 -17.94
CA TYR A 39 -44.86 13.58 -18.46
C TYR A 39 -43.73 13.28 -17.47
N GLN A 40 -43.98 13.48 -16.17
CA GLN A 40 -43.01 13.15 -15.14
C GLN A 40 -42.71 11.64 -15.12
N ALA A 41 -43.73 10.79 -15.28
CA ALA A 41 -43.53 9.34 -15.40
C ALA A 41 -42.71 8.96 -16.66
N GLN A 42 -42.98 9.63 -17.78
CA GLN A 42 -42.19 9.43 -19.03
C GLN A 42 -40.73 9.85 -18.82
N LEU A 43 -40.48 11.02 -18.22
CA LEU A 43 -39.13 11.50 -17.91
C LEU A 43 -38.37 10.50 -17.02
N THR A 44 -39.04 9.99 -16.00
CA THR A 44 -38.48 8.98 -15.12
C THR A 44 -38.15 7.67 -15.88
N ALA A 45 -39.04 7.22 -16.77
CA ALA A 45 -38.84 6.04 -17.59
C ALA A 45 -37.65 6.22 -18.54
N PHE A 46 -37.53 7.39 -19.19
CA PHE A 46 -36.36 7.72 -20.01
C PHE A 46 -35.06 7.78 -19.23
N GLY A 47 -35.08 8.37 -18.02
CA GLY A 47 -33.92 8.36 -17.12
C GLY A 47 -33.48 6.95 -16.74
N THR A 48 -34.43 6.07 -16.45
CA THR A 48 -34.14 4.66 -16.16
C THR A 48 -33.54 3.94 -17.38
N LEU A 49 -34.11 4.17 -18.57
CA LEU A 49 -33.58 3.60 -19.81
C LEU A 49 -32.17 4.09 -20.11
N GLN A 50 -31.93 5.40 -19.95
CA GLN A 50 -30.59 5.98 -20.12
C GLN A 50 -29.58 5.36 -19.13
N GLY A 51 -29.95 5.17 -17.87
CA GLY A 51 -29.12 4.51 -16.86
C GLY A 51 -28.80 3.06 -17.24
N ALA A 52 -29.80 2.31 -17.70
CA ALA A 52 -29.60 0.93 -18.17
C ALA A 52 -28.68 0.86 -19.41
N LEU A 53 -28.86 1.76 -20.36
CA LEU A 53 -28.03 1.85 -21.56
C LEU A 53 -26.57 2.22 -21.22
N SER A 54 -26.36 3.14 -20.31
CA SER A 54 -25.03 3.53 -19.82
C SER A 54 -24.33 2.36 -19.13
N SER A 55 -25.07 1.60 -18.30
CA SER A 55 -24.55 0.40 -17.66
C SER A 55 -24.17 -0.68 -18.67
N PHE A 56 -25.00 -0.88 -19.69
CA PHE A 56 -24.72 -1.80 -20.79
C PHE A 56 -23.48 -1.36 -21.57
N GLN A 57 -23.37 -0.08 -21.92
CA GLN A 57 -22.19 0.47 -22.60
C GLN A 57 -20.92 0.25 -21.80
N SER A 58 -20.96 0.47 -20.48
CA SER A 58 -19.83 0.23 -19.60
C SER A 58 -19.42 -1.25 -19.57
N ALA A 59 -20.39 -2.16 -19.54
CA ALA A 59 -20.13 -3.59 -19.59
C ALA A 59 -19.50 -4.02 -20.92
N VAL A 60 -20.02 -3.52 -22.05
CA VAL A 60 -19.46 -3.79 -23.39
C VAL A 60 -18.05 -3.21 -23.54
N SER A 61 -17.81 -1.98 -23.04
CA SER A 61 -16.47 -1.39 -23.02
C SER A 61 -15.49 -2.23 -22.22
N GLY A 62 -15.95 -2.82 -21.11
CA GLY A 62 -15.16 -3.76 -20.32
C GLY A 62 -14.77 -5.04 -21.10
N LEU A 63 -15.62 -5.51 -22.02
CA LEU A 63 -15.34 -6.66 -22.87
C LEU A 63 -14.46 -6.31 -24.09
N SER A 64 -14.40 -5.05 -24.49
CA SER A 64 -13.54 -4.58 -25.59
C SER A 64 -12.07 -4.48 -25.19
N ASP A 65 -11.75 -4.56 -23.91
CA ASP A 65 -10.38 -4.52 -23.39
C ASP A 65 -9.73 -5.90 -23.47
N VAL A 66 -8.93 -6.10 -24.52
CA VAL A 66 -8.20 -7.35 -24.77
C VAL A 66 -7.29 -7.74 -23.61
N SER A 67 -6.78 -6.76 -22.85
CA SER A 67 -5.88 -7.03 -21.71
C SER A 67 -6.55 -7.84 -20.59
N LYS A 68 -7.87 -7.77 -20.47
CA LYS A 68 -8.65 -8.58 -19.52
C LYS A 68 -8.73 -10.06 -19.89
N PHE A 69 -8.60 -10.39 -21.17
CA PHE A 69 -8.61 -11.76 -21.66
C PHE A 69 -7.21 -12.38 -21.69
N THR A 70 -6.16 -11.55 -21.66
CA THR A 70 -4.77 -11.98 -21.63
C THR A 70 -4.16 -11.97 -20.22
N SER A 71 -4.95 -11.70 -19.20
CA SER A 71 -4.46 -11.71 -17.82
C SER A 71 -4.12 -13.15 -17.40
N LEU A 72 -2.87 -13.35 -16.97
CA LEU A 72 -2.38 -14.62 -16.47
C LEU A 72 -2.36 -14.57 -14.94
N LYS A 73 -2.69 -15.71 -14.34
CA LYS A 73 -2.62 -15.89 -12.88
C LYS A 73 -1.53 -16.90 -12.56
N ALA A 74 -0.62 -16.52 -11.67
CA ALA A 74 0.31 -17.47 -11.08
C ALA A 74 -0.29 -18.05 -9.79
N SER A 75 -0.04 -19.33 -9.55
CA SER A 75 -0.34 -20.01 -8.29
C SER A 75 0.85 -20.84 -7.87
N THR A 76 1.11 -20.90 -6.58
CA THR A 76 2.16 -21.72 -5.99
C THR A 76 1.53 -22.87 -5.22
N ALA A 77 2.23 -23.99 -5.12
CA ALA A 77 1.78 -25.13 -4.33
C ALA A 77 1.71 -24.80 -2.84
N ASP A 78 2.65 -23.98 -2.37
CA ASP A 78 2.69 -23.48 -0.99
C ASP A 78 3.08 -22.01 -0.97
N ALA A 79 2.12 -21.16 -0.63
CA ALA A 79 2.29 -19.71 -0.58
C ALA A 79 3.16 -19.23 0.61
N THR A 80 3.43 -20.09 1.58
CA THR A 80 4.32 -19.78 2.70
C THR A 80 5.79 -19.90 2.32
N VAL A 81 6.08 -20.72 1.31
CA VAL A 81 7.44 -20.96 0.80
C VAL A 81 7.78 -20.02 -0.33
N LEU A 82 6.85 -19.82 -1.27
CA LEU A 82 7.07 -19.01 -2.48
C LEU A 82 5.80 -18.30 -2.86
N SER A 83 5.89 -17.00 -3.10
CA SER A 83 4.84 -16.23 -3.76
C SER A 83 5.20 -15.97 -5.21
N ALA A 84 4.22 -16.06 -6.10
CA ALA A 84 4.42 -15.79 -7.51
C ALA A 84 3.34 -14.85 -8.05
N SER A 85 3.72 -13.97 -8.96
CA SER A 85 2.84 -13.12 -9.74
C SER A 85 3.15 -13.27 -11.23
N ALA A 86 2.14 -13.12 -12.07
CA ALA A 86 2.30 -13.17 -13.51
C ALA A 86 1.98 -11.81 -14.12
N SER A 87 2.80 -11.37 -15.08
CA SER A 87 2.51 -10.22 -15.93
C SER A 87 1.74 -10.66 -17.19
N SER A 88 1.18 -9.69 -17.91
CA SER A 88 0.45 -9.97 -19.17
C SER A 88 1.32 -10.56 -20.28
N ILE A 89 2.65 -10.46 -20.18
CA ILE A 89 3.61 -11.01 -21.14
C ILE A 89 4.25 -12.32 -20.64
N ALA A 90 3.82 -12.85 -19.49
CA ALA A 90 4.34 -14.10 -18.97
C ALA A 90 4.01 -15.27 -19.92
N MET A 91 4.88 -16.24 -20.00
CA MET A 91 4.60 -17.47 -20.75
C MET A 91 3.85 -18.46 -19.85
N PRO A 92 2.69 -18.97 -20.28
CA PRO A 92 1.98 -19.99 -19.53
C PRO A 92 2.82 -21.28 -19.42
N GLY A 93 2.88 -21.86 -18.24
CA GLY A 93 3.64 -23.08 -18.01
C GLY A 93 3.66 -23.49 -16.56
N THR A 94 4.17 -24.69 -16.31
CA THR A 94 4.45 -25.20 -14.97
C THR A 94 5.96 -25.18 -14.76
N TYR A 95 6.39 -24.53 -13.69
CA TYR A 95 7.80 -24.37 -13.35
C TYR A 95 8.07 -25.08 -12.02
N SER A 96 9.18 -25.82 -11.96
CA SER A 96 9.67 -26.40 -10.71
C SER A 96 10.75 -25.48 -10.14
N VAL A 97 10.54 -25.04 -8.92
CA VAL A 97 11.49 -24.17 -8.19
C VAL A 97 11.99 -24.92 -6.97
N VAL A 98 13.30 -25.03 -6.85
CA VAL A 98 13.98 -25.62 -5.69
C VAL A 98 14.75 -24.50 -4.99
N VAL A 99 14.52 -24.32 -3.69
CA VAL A 99 15.23 -23.35 -2.86
C VAL A 99 16.32 -24.07 -2.09
N ASP A 100 17.57 -23.99 -2.56
CA ASP A 100 18.71 -24.65 -1.91
C ASP A 100 19.22 -23.89 -0.69
N LYS A 101 19.21 -22.55 -0.76
CA LYS A 101 19.68 -21.67 0.32
C LYS A 101 18.85 -20.38 0.35
N LEU A 102 18.55 -19.95 1.56
CA LEU A 102 17.94 -18.62 1.77
C LEU A 102 19.02 -17.56 1.91
N ALA A 103 18.73 -16.36 1.45
CA ALA A 103 19.56 -15.19 1.70
C ALA A 103 19.65 -14.91 3.22
N GLN A 104 20.85 -14.59 3.69
CA GLN A 104 21.12 -14.29 5.09
C GLN A 104 21.80 -12.92 5.20
N SER A 105 21.51 -12.22 6.31
CA SER A 105 22.21 -10.99 6.63
C SER A 105 23.67 -11.28 6.93
N GLN A 106 24.59 -10.50 6.35
CA GLN A 106 26.01 -10.57 6.69
C GLN A 106 26.22 -10.13 8.14
N LYS A 107 27.00 -10.92 8.88
CA LYS A 107 27.42 -10.61 10.25
C LYS A 107 28.94 -10.54 10.31
N LEU A 108 29.45 -9.48 10.92
CA LEU A 108 30.88 -9.27 11.17
C LEU A 108 31.08 -9.03 12.65
N VAL A 109 32.17 -9.58 13.21
CA VAL A 109 32.51 -9.39 14.62
C VAL A 109 33.94 -8.86 14.70
N ALA A 110 34.11 -7.76 15.41
CA ALA A 110 35.42 -7.17 15.66
C ALA A 110 36.23 -7.92 16.72
N VAL A 111 37.51 -7.64 16.76
CA VAL A 111 38.39 -8.13 17.83
C VAL A 111 37.86 -7.66 19.18
N GLY A 112 37.97 -8.52 20.22
CA GLY A 112 37.52 -8.22 21.57
C GLY A 112 38.31 -7.09 22.20
N GLN A 113 37.63 -6.28 23.03
CA GLN A 113 38.21 -5.21 23.85
C GLN A 113 37.98 -5.53 25.33
N ALA A 114 38.90 -5.11 26.17
CA ALA A 114 38.80 -5.36 27.62
C ALA A 114 37.74 -4.45 28.27
N ASP A 115 37.47 -3.28 27.69
CA ASP A 115 36.59 -2.26 28.24
C ASP A 115 35.67 -1.65 27.14
N LEU A 116 34.52 -1.15 27.56
CA LEU A 116 33.51 -0.54 26.67
C LEU A 116 33.77 0.94 26.40
N THR A 117 34.46 1.61 27.33
CA THR A 117 34.58 3.08 27.40
C THR A 117 35.95 3.57 27.00
N THR A 118 36.97 2.69 27.05
CA THR A 118 38.35 3.06 26.68
C THR A 118 38.43 3.41 25.19
N ALA A 119 39.18 4.47 24.90
CA ALA A 119 39.39 4.91 23.53
C ALA A 119 40.13 3.84 22.70
N ILE A 120 39.58 3.47 21.56
CA ILE A 120 40.15 2.48 20.65
C ILE A 120 40.99 3.16 19.55
N GLY A 121 40.47 4.28 19.01
CA GLY A 121 41.13 5.03 17.96
C GLY A 121 40.16 5.93 17.19
N THR A 122 40.69 6.81 16.38
CA THR A 122 39.94 7.72 15.52
C THR A 122 40.13 7.38 14.04
N GLY A 123 39.17 7.68 13.20
CA GLY A 123 39.25 7.43 11.77
C GLY A 123 37.88 7.46 11.11
N VAL A 124 37.83 7.01 9.86
CA VAL A 124 36.58 6.91 9.11
C VAL A 124 36.31 5.43 8.82
N LEU A 125 35.19 4.95 9.30
CA LEU A 125 34.67 3.63 8.93
C LEU A 125 33.94 3.74 7.60
N THR A 126 34.28 2.87 6.67
CA THR A 126 33.66 2.81 5.34
C THR A 126 32.89 1.51 5.20
N PHE A 127 31.67 1.62 4.68
CA PHE A 127 30.77 0.49 4.43
C PHE A 127 30.39 0.48 2.98
N ASP A 128 30.63 -0.64 2.33
CA ASP A 128 30.18 -0.89 0.96
C ASP A 128 29.33 -2.16 0.93
N PHE A 129 28.26 -2.12 0.14
CA PHE A 129 27.32 -3.23 0.03
C PHE A 129 27.44 -3.88 -1.33
N GLY A 130 27.44 -5.19 -1.35
CA GLY A 130 27.64 -5.95 -2.57
C GLY A 130 27.56 -7.46 -2.35
N THR A 131 28.02 -8.17 -3.35
CA THR A 131 28.08 -9.65 -3.32
C THR A 131 29.48 -10.16 -3.10
N ILE A 132 29.60 -11.21 -2.29
CA ILE A 132 30.84 -11.97 -2.11
C ILE A 132 30.73 -13.22 -2.96
N SER A 133 31.70 -13.47 -3.83
CA SER A 133 31.76 -14.64 -4.70
C SER A 133 33.12 -15.32 -4.63
N GLY A 134 33.17 -16.60 -4.98
CA GLY A 134 34.39 -17.42 -5.04
C GLY A 134 35.02 -17.73 -3.68
N ALA A 135 34.31 -17.42 -2.57
CA ALA A 135 34.84 -17.66 -1.23
C ALA A 135 34.74 -19.13 -0.81
N THR A 136 35.76 -19.59 -0.14
CA THR A 136 35.69 -20.81 0.74
C THR A 136 35.61 -20.31 2.19
N VAL A 137 34.78 -20.96 3.00
CA VAL A 137 34.64 -20.65 4.42
C VAL A 137 35.44 -21.68 5.19
N ASP A 138 36.37 -21.24 6.03
CA ASP A 138 37.15 -22.12 6.90
C ASP A 138 36.32 -22.59 8.11
N ALA A 139 36.89 -23.48 8.92
CA ALA A 139 36.25 -24.04 10.14
C ALA A 139 35.88 -22.95 11.19
N PHE A 140 36.44 -21.76 11.08
CA PHE A 140 36.18 -20.61 11.99
C PHE A 140 35.23 -19.60 11.37
N GLY A 141 34.63 -19.89 10.20
CA GLY A 141 33.70 -18.98 9.54
C GLY A 141 34.37 -17.81 8.78
N LYS A 142 35.68 -17.89 8.58
CA LYS A 142 36.43 -16.85 7.85
C LYS A 142 36.41 -17.18 6.35
N TYR A 143 36.10 -16.16 5.54
CA TYR A 143 36.16 -16.24 4.08
C TYR A 143 37.59 -16.14 3.57
N THR A 144 37.98 -17.04 2.70
CA THR A 144 39.27 -17.04 1.98
C THR A 144 39.02 -17.13 0.47
N GLY A 145 39.81 -16.40 -0.31
CA GLY A 145 39.70 -16.36 -1.77
C GLY A 145 38.46 -15.62 -2.30
N ALA A 146 37.83 -14.82 -1.47
CA ALA A 146 36.63 -14.08 -1.84
C ALA A 146 36.93 -12.90 -2.78
N SER A 147 36.06 -12.70 -3.77
CA SER A 147 35.94 -11.47 -4.53
C SER A 147 34.72 -10.71 -4.07
N PHE A 148 34.87 -9.40 -3.84
CA PHE A 148 33.77 -8.52 -3.52
C PHE A 148 33.40 -7.66 -4.74
N THR A 149 32.12 -7.63 -5.07
CA THR A 149 31.58 -6.76 -6.12
C THR A 149 30.53 -5.84 -5.50
N SER A 150 30.80 -4.53 -5.53
CA SER A 150 29.85 -3.51 -5.02
C SER A 150 28.56 -3.53 -5.84
N ASN A 151 27.42 -3.31 -5.16
CA ASN A 151 26.10 -3.20 -5.79
C ASN A 151 25.82 -1.81 -6.39
N GLY A 152 26.80 -0.86 -6.32
CA GLY A 152 26.68 0.49 -6.86
C GLY A 152 25.81 1.45 -6.02
N SER A 153 25.34 1.06 -4.85
CA SER A 153 24.55 1.96 -3.96
C SER A 153 25.39 3.05 -3.28
N GLY A 154 26.70 3.04 -3.52
CA GLY A 154 27.67 3.99 -3.01
C GLY A 154 28.17 3.64 -1.60
N ILE A 155 29.41 4.05 -1.35
CA ILE A 155 30.07 3.86 -0.07
C ILE A 155 29.42 4.76 0.99
N LYS A 156 29.11 4.18 2.17
CA LYS A 156 28.64 4.89 3.34
C LYS A 156 29.80 5.07 4.32
N THR A 157 29.84 6.20 5.01
CA THR A 157 30.94 6.52 5.93
C THR A 157 30.42 6.94 7.31
N VAL A 158 31.15 6.55 8.36
CA VAL A 158 30.93 6.98 9.74
C VAL A 158 32.24 7.50 10.27
N THR A 159 32.27 8.75 10.69
CA THR A 159 33.45 9.37 11.27
C THR A 159 33.52 9.04 12.76
N ILE A 160 34.66 8.54 13.19
CA ILE A 160 35.01 8.30 14.59
C ILE A 160 36.08 9.30 15.00
N ASP A 161 35.75 10.12 15.95
CA ASP A 161 36.60 11.18 16.52
C ASP A 161 36.81 10.99 18.01
N ALA A 162 37.48 11.95 18.65
CA ALA A 162 37.78 11.85 20.08
C ALA A 162 36.55 11.80 20.99
N THR A 163 35.37 12.15 20.50
CA THR A 163 34.11 12.18 21.29
C THR A 163 33.35 10.86 21.25
N ASN A 164 33.61 9.99 20.25
CA ASN A 164 32.91 8.73 20.04
C ASN A 164 33.84 7.53 19.77
N ASN A 165 35.11 7.62 20.14
CA ASN A 165 36.14 6.62 19.83
C ASN A 165 36.20 5.41 20.76
N SER A 166 35.30 5.27 21.69
CA SER A 166 35.11 4.05 22.51
C SER A 166 34.23 3.03 21.83
N LEU A 167 34.22 1.79 22.33
CA LEU A 167 33.38 0.73 21.75
C LEU A 167 31.87 1.09 21.77
N LEU A 168 31.44 1.72 22.88
CA LEU A 168 30.09 2.29 23.00
C LEU A 168 29.85 3.40 21.98
N GLY A 169 30.76 4.34 21.87
CA GLY A 169 30.65 5.49 20.99
C GLY A 169 30.61 5.08 19.51
N ILE A 170 31.46 4.10 19.11
CA ILE A 170 31.47 3.54 17.75
C ILE A 170 30.14 2.86 17.42
N ARG A 171 29.60 2.04 18.34
CA ARG A 171 28.27 1.42 18.18
C ARG A 171 27.19 2.46 17.95
N ASP A 172 27.17 3.49 18.80
CA ASP A 172 26.15 4.55 18.75
C ASP A 172 26.27 5.39 17.47
N ALA A 173 27.50 5.70 17.05
CA ALA A 173 27.77 6.42 15.81
C ALA A 173 27.26 5.64 14.57
N ILE A 174 27.53 4.33 14.50
CA ILE A 174 27.06 3.48 13.40
C ILE A 174 25.53 3.43 13.38
N ASN A 175 24.91 3.17 14.53
CA ASN A 175 23.45 3.07 14.60
C ASN A 175 22.76 4.41 14.30
N LYS A 176 23.31 5.52 14.75
CA LYS A 176 22.81 6.87 14.45
C LYS A 176 22.90 7.22 12.96
N ALA A 177 23.93 6.72 12.28
CA ALA A 177 24.14 7.00 10.86
C ALA A 177 23.10 6.33 9.96
N ASN A 178 22.38 5.31 10.45
CA ASN A 178 21.31 4.59 9.74
C ASN A 178 21.67 4.21 8.29
N ILE A 179 22.85 3.61 8.14
CA ILE A 179 23.47 3.33 6.84
C ILE A 179 23.15 1.93 6.29
N GLY A 180 22.21 1.20 6.89
CA GLY A 180 21.91 -0.19 6.50
C GLY A 180 22.72 -1.24 7.29
N VAL A 181 23.38 -0.82 8.36
CA VAL A 181 24.12 -1.68 9.30
C VAL A 181 23.63 -1.42 10.71
N SER A 182 23.37 -2.47 11.47
CA SER A 182 23.11 -2.42 12.91
C SER A 182 24.34 -2.87 13.67
N ALA A 183 24.77 -2.08 14.65
CA ALA A 183 25.88 -2.37 15.52
C ALA A 183 25.39 -2.76 16.93
N THR A 184 25.88 -3.87 17.46
CA THR A 184 25.57 -4.38 18.79
C THR A 184 26.85 -4.73 19.53
N LEU A 185 26.80 -4.78 20.86
CA LEU A 185 27.90 -5.21 21.69
C LEU A 185 27.58 -6.58 22.27
N VAL A 186 28.54 -7.50 22.15
CA VAL A 186 28.44 -8.86 22.67
C VAL A 186 29.56 -9.07 23.67
N ASN A 187 29.24 -9.68 24.79
CA ASN A 187 30.22 -10.15 25.77
C ASN A 187 30.38 -11.66 25.59
N ASP A 188 31.58 -12.13 25.24
CA ASP A 188 31.90 -13.54 25.02
C ASP A 188 32.55 -14.23 26.21
N GLY A 189 32.75 -13.51 27.34
CA GLY A 189 33.34 -14.04 28.57
C GLY A 189 34.84 -14.28 28.50
N SER A 190 35.55 -13.88 27.45
CA SER A 190 36.99 -14.02 27.29
C SER A 190 37.76 -12.93 28.08
N ALA A 191 39.08 -12.95 28.04
CA ALA A 191 39.94 -11.92 28.65
C ALA A 191 39.75 -10.51 28.05
N SER A 192 39.30 -10.43 26.77
CA SER A 192 38.85 -9.20 26.12
C SER A 192 37.41 -9.42 25.62
N PRO A 193 36.43 -9.33 26.58
CA PRO A 193 35.13 -9.95 26.34
C PRO A 193 34.20 -9.14 25.43
N TYR A 194 34.46 -7.85 25.28
CA TYR A 194 33.52 -6.97 24.57
C TYR A 194 33.85 -6.88 23.09
N ARG A 195 32.92 -7.31 22.26
CA ARG A 195 33.05 -7.31 20.80
C ARG A 195 31.96 -6.46 20.16
N LEU A 196 32.35 -5.70 19.16
CA LEU A 196 31.40 -5.03 18.27
C LEU A 196 30.94 -6.04 17.21
N ALA A 197 29.67 -6.34 17.20
CA ALA A 197 29.03 -7.15 16.15
C ALA A 197 28.24 -6.22 15.23
N LEU A 198 28.52 -6.33 13.92
CA LEU A 198 27.83 -5.60 12.86
C LEU A 198 26.95 -6.57 12.11
N THR A 199 25.71 -6.19 11.84
CA THR A 199 24.75 -6.98 11.08
C THR A 199 24.16 -6.11 9.98
N SER A 200 24.18 -6.57 8.74
CA SER A 200 23.45 -5.93 7.66
C SER A 200 21.95 -5.97 7.95
N THR A 201 21.24 -4.87 7.77
CA THR A 201 19.78 -4.82 7.92
C THR A 201 19.07 -5.42 6.70
N ASN A 202 19.76 -5.49 5.57
CA ASN A 202 19.26 -6.14 4.37
C ASN A 202 19.82 -7.55 4.26
N ILE A 203 18.99 -8.45 3.83
CA ILE A 203 19.39 -9.79 3.41
C ILE A 203 19.91 -9.73 1.98
N GLY A 204 21.02 -10.36 1.72
CA GLY A 204 21.68 -10.39 0.41
C GLY A 204 20.95 -11.23 -0.63
#